data_3ad48151b962a3c8bc7c5433c1e47f70
#
_entry.id   3ad48151b962a3c8bc7c5433c1e47f70
#
_cell.length_a   1.000
_cell.length_b   1.000
_cell.length_c   1.000
_cell.angle_alpha   90.00
_cell.angle_beta   90.00
_cell.angle_gamma   90.00
#
_symmetry.space_group_name_H-M   'P 1'
#
loop_
_entity.id
_entity.type
_entity.pdbx_description
1 polymer ?
#
loop_
_entity_poly.entity_id
_entity_poly.type
_entity_poly.pdbx_seq_one_letter_code
_entity_poly.pdbx_strand_id
1 'polypeptide(L)'
;MTRYSLALAAVGFMAIAITSSPALAGDPAGMWLSQDGDVKMKVAPCGNAICGTIAWLKEPNDRNGRPKVDSNNADAAKRSRPIIGTPIILPMKADGADKWSGQIYNAEDGKTYSGSFALSGATKADLKGCVAIICKTKTWTRTH
;
A
#
# COMPACT_ATOMS: atom_id res chain seq x y z
N MET A 1 -69.34 45.23 5.57
CA MET A 1 -68.47 44.73 4.47
C MET A 1 -67.09 44.56 5.05
N THR A 2 -66.79 43.35 5.43
CA THR A 2 -65.51 43.01 6.11
C THR A 2 -64.61 42.26 5.10
N ARG A 3 -63.51 42.89 4.74
CA ARG A 3 -62.52 42.31 3.83
C ARG A 3 -61.49 41.50 4.67
N TYR A 4 -61.45 40.18 4.49
CA TYR A 4 -60.41 39.32 5.06
C TYR A 4 -59.28 39.24 4.05
N SER A 5 -58.11 39.74 4.44
CA SER A 5 -56.88 39.55 3.68
C SER A 5 -56.25 38.23 4.11
N LEU A 6 -56.13 37.29 3.18
CA LEU A 6 -55.34 36.08 3.38
C LEU A 6 -53.85 36.41 3.16
N ALA A 7 -53.05 36.26 4.20
CA ALA A 7 -51.59 36.29 4.11
C ALA A 7 -51.12 34.89 3.77
N LEU A 8 -50.54 34.73 2.58
CA LEU A 8 -49.80 33.52 2.21
C LEU A 8 -48.42 33.55 2.88
N ALA A 9 -48.20 32.67 3.83
CA ALA A 9 -46.87 32.40 4.36
C ALA A 9 -46.12 31.45 3.43
N ALA A 10 -45.09 31.95 2.76
CA ALA A 10 -44.17 31.14 1.97
C ALA A 10 -43.15 30.46 2.92
N VAL A 11 -43.30 29.17 3.09
CA VAL A 11 -42.31 28.33 3.80
C VAL A 11 -41.17 28.03 2.84
N GLY A 12 -40.06 28.75 3.00
CA GLY A 12 -38.85 28.50 2.26
C GLY A 12 -38.16 27.20 2.75
N PHE A 13 -38.15 26.18 1.92
CA PHE A 13 -37.33 25.00 2.13
C PHE A 13 -35.87 25.36 1.89
N MET A 14 -35.09 25.47 2.96
CA MET A 14 -33.64 25.63 2.88
C MET A 14 -33.00 24.26 2.64
N ALA A 15 -32.62 23.96 1.39
CA ALA A 15 -31.89 22.76 1.05
C ALA A 15 -30.48 22.86 1.61
N ILE A 16 -30.18 22.07 2.65
CA ILE A 16 -28.83 21.93 3.18
C ILE A 16 -28.06 21.02 2.21
N ALA A 17 -27.20 21.62 1.39
CA ALA A 17 -26.27 20.88 0.56
C ALA A 17 -25.20 20.24 1.46
N ILE A 18 -25.31 18.95 1.68
CA ILE A 18 -24.26 18.17 2.37
C ILE A 18 -23.11 18.01 1.38
N THR A 19 -22.11 18.88 1.48
CA THR A 19 -20.85 18.72 0.75
C THR A 19 -20.05 17.63 1.46
N SER A 20 -20.09 16.41 0.95
CA SER A 20 -19.17 15.36 1.36
C SER A 20 -17.79 15.71 0.82
N SER A 21 -16.90 16.19 1.69
CA SER A 21 -15.48 16.34 1.37
C SER A 21 -14.91 14.96 1.06
N PRO A 22 -14.19 14.76 -0.07
CA PRO A 22 -13.49 13.51 -0.31
C PRO A 22 -12.48 13.30 0.82
N ALA A 23 -12.54 12.14 1.48
CA ALA A 23 -11.51 11.75 2.44
C ALA A 23 -10.16 11.69 1.71
N LEU A 24 -9.16 12.44 2.19
CA LEU A 24 -7.80 12.36 1.67
C LEU A 24 -7.27 10.93 1.94
N ALA A 25 -6.69 10.30 0.90
CA ALA A 25 -6.00 9.03 1.06
C ALA A 25 -4.87 9.18 2.09
N GLY A 26 -4.66 8.17 2.92
CA GLY A 26 -3.55 8.13 3.86
C GLY A 26 -2.20 8.11 3.11
N ASP A 27 -1.13 8.49 3.79
CA ASP A 27 0.22 8.46 3.23
C ASP A 27 0.81 7.06 3.41
N PRO A 28 1.09 6.31 2.33
CA PRO A 28 1.71 4.99 2.40
C PRO A 28 3.21 5.04 2.68
N ALA A 29 3.86 6.18 2.49
CA ALA A 29 5.30 6.33 2.66
C ALA A 29 5.74 6.07 4.10
N GLY A 30 6.90 5.43 4.25
CA GLY A 30 7.49 5.13 5.55
C GLY A 30 8.09 3.73 5.63
N MET A 31 8.45 3.36 6.85
CA MET A 31 9.01 2.04 7.18
C MET A 31 7.90 1.11 7.67
N TRP A 32 7.93 -0.09 7.17
CA TRP A 32 6.93 -1.12 7.46
C TRP A 32 7.61 -2.41 7.88
N LEU A 33 7.24 -2.96 9.03
CA LEU A 33 7.72 -4.23 9.55
C LEU A 33 6.79 -5.36 9.12
N SER A 34 7.36 -6.44 8.58
CA SER A 34 6.60 -7.64 8.20
C SER A 34 5.87 -8.26 9.39
N GLN A 35 4.81 -9.02 9.09
CA GLN A 35 4.01 -9.73 10.09
C GLN A 35 4.87 -10.63 10.99
N ASP A 36 5.89 -11.28 10.41
CA ASP A 36 6.79 -12.18 11.12
C ASP A 36 7.94 -11.43 11.84
N GLY A 37 8.04 -10.12 11.66
CA GLY A 37 9.06 -9.29 12.30
C GLY A 37 10.47 -9.45 11.76
N ASP A 38 10.64 -10.02 10.59
CA ASP A 38 11.92 -10.42 10.01
C ASP A 38 12.41 -9.51 8.88
N VAL A 39 11.53 -8.69 8.31
CA VAL A 39 11.82 -7.78 7.22
C VAL A 39 11.27 -6.39 7.51
N LYS A 40 12.07 -5.34 7.25
CA LYS A 40 11.53 -3.98 7.10
C LYS A 40 11.58 -3.56 5.64
N MET A 41 10.49 -2.98 5.19
CA MET A 41 10.32 -2.41 3.86
C MET A 41 10.17 -0.91 3.96
N LYS A 42 10.86 -0.19 3.08
CA LYS A 42 10.66 1.25 2.88
C LYS A 42 9.74 1.47 1.70
N VAL A 43 8.60 2.09 1.93
CA VAL A 43 7.68 2.54 0.89
C VAL A 43 7.90 4.03 0.65
N ALA A 44 8.00 4.43 -0.60
CA ALA A 44 8.22 5.81 -1.00
C ALA A 44 7.56 6.09 -2.37
N PRO A 45 7.25 7.36 -2.67
CA PRO A 45 6.83 7.75 -4.00
C PRO A 45 7.88 7.42 -5.06
N CYS A 46 7.44 6.93 -6.21
CA CYS A 46 8.25 6.70 -7.40
C CYS A 46 7.47 7.19 -8.63
N GLY A 47 7.69 8.46 -9.03
CA GLY A 47 6.85 9.13 -10.01
C GLY A 47 5.43 9.35 -9.43
N ASN A 48 4.41 8.99 -10.21
CA ASN A 48 2.99 9.03 -9.79
C ASN A 48 2.51 7.74 -9.12
N ALA A 49 3.43 6.87 -8.76
CA ALA A 49 3.19 5.57 -8.13
C ALA A 49 3.87 5.49 -6.75
N ILE A 50 3.72 4.37 -6.07
CA ILE A 50 4.52 4.00 -4.91
C ILE A 50 5.40 2.80 -5.24
N CYS A 51 6.59 2.76 -4.65
CA CYS A 51 7.53 1.64 -4.69
C CYS A 51 7.93 1.23 -3.29
N GLY A 52 8.29 -0.03 -3.11
CA GLY A 52 8.78 -0.54 -1.83
C GLY A 52 10.05 -1.34 -2.02
N THR A 53 11.04 -1.10 -1.17
CA THR A 53 12.33 -1.80 -1.18
C THR A 53 12.61 -2.42 0.17
N ILE A 54 13.28 -3.56 0.20
CA ILE A 54 13.75 -4.16 1.45
C ILE A 54 14.83 -3.26 2.04
N ALA A 55 14.59 -2.74 3.26
CA ALA A 55 15.50 -1.84 3.95
C ALA A 55 16.27 -2.52 5.08
N TRP A 56 15.74 -3.61 5.60
CA TRP A 56 16.37 -4.33 6.72
C TRP A 56 15.88 -5.78 6.77
N LEU A 57 16.78 -6.67 7.20
CA LEU A 57 16.49 -8.06 7.50
C LEU A 57 16.95 -8.37 8.93
N LYS A 58 16.14 -9.13 9.68
CA LYS A 58 16.53 -9.64 11.00
C LYS A 58 17.77 -10.53 10.92
N GLU A 59 17.86 -11.34 9.87
CA GLU A 59 19.01 -12.18 9.55
C GLU A 59 19.56 -11.76 8.18
N PRO A 60 20.46 -10.75 8.13
CA PRO A 60 20.94 -10.20 6.87
C PRO A 60 21.95 -11.06 6.14
N ASN A 61 22.58 -12.03 6.83
CA ASN A 61 23.64 -12.84 6.30
C ASN A 61 23.23 -14.30 6.10
N ASP A 62 23.88 -14.98 5.17
CA ASP A 62 23.76 -16.42 4.97
C ASP A 62 24.54 -17.21 6.05
N ARG A 63 24.51 -18.54 5.95
CA ARG A 63 25.21 -19.44 6.89
C ARG A 63 26.75 -19.26 6.90
N ASN A 64 27.31 -18.66 5.84
CA ASN A 64 28.72 -18.37 5.71
C ASN A 64 29.10 -16.95 6.13
N GLY A 65 28.15 -16.20 6.74
CA GLY A 65 28.35 -14.83 7.16
C GLY A 65 28.36 -13.78 6.04
N ARG A 66 27.96 -14.17 4.81
CA ARG A 66 27.91 -13.26 3.65
C ARG A 66 26.52 -12.64 3.54
N PRO A 67 26.39 -11.40 3.06
CA PRO A 67 25.08 -10.80 2.82
C PRO A 67 24.21 -11.69 1.93
N LYS A 68 22.96 -11.89 2.32
CA LYS A 68 21.98 -12.62 1.51
C LYS A 68 21.78 -11.91 0.17
N VAL A 69 21.75 -12.69 -0.90
CA VAL A 69 21.55 -12.23 -2.27
C VAL A 69 20.26 -12.79 -2.87
N ASP A 70 19.80 -12.17 -3.93
CA ASP A 70 18.56 -12.51 -4.64
C ASP A 70 18.74 -13.73 -5.56
N SER A 71 19.21 -14.84 -4.98
CA SER A 71 19.64 -16.03 -5.68
C SER A 71 18.54 -16.73 -6.49
N ASN A 72 17.27 -16.52 -6.15
CA ASN A 72 16.14 -17.14 -6.84
C ASN A 72 15.59 -16.27 -7.99
N ASN A 73 16.19 -15.11 -8.25
CA ASN A 73 15.71 -14.24 -9.33
C ASN A 73 15.76 -14.99 -10.69
N ALA A 74 14.69 -14.87 -11.47
CA ALA A 74 14.60 -15.44 -12.81
C ALA A 74 15.67 -14.86 -13.75
N ASP A 75 16.03 -13.57 -13.58
CA ASP A 75 17.13 -12.92 -14.29
C ASP A 75 18.46 -13.25 -13.60
N ALA A 76 19.30 -14.04 -14.28
CA ALA A 76 20.61 -14.44 -13.78
C ALA A 76 21.51 -13.25 -13.42
N ALA A 77 21.40 -12.11 -14.11
CA ALA A 77 22.18 -10.91 -13.84
C ALA A 77 21.83 -10.26 -12.49
N LYS A 78 20.66 -10.56 -11.93
CA LYS A 78 20.18 -10.03 -10.64
C LYS A 78 20.42 -10.96 -9.46
N ARG A 79 20.84 -12.20 -9.68
CA ARG A 79 20.99 -13.20 -8.61
C ARG A 79 22.08 -12.88 -7.59
N SER A 80 23.03 -12.04 -7.93
CA SER A 80 24.10 -11.61 -7.02
C SER A 80 23.82 -10.30 -6.31
N ARG A 81 22.70 -9.64 -6.61
CA ARG A 81 22.36 -8.39 -5.91
C ARG A 81 21.97 -8.67 -4.46
N PRO A 82 22.32 -7.78 -3.50
CA PRO A 82 21.87 -7.93 -2.12
C PRO A 82 20.34 -7.93 -2.00
N ILE A 83 19.80 -8.74 -1.09
CA ILE A 83 18.36 -8.68 -0.75
C ILE A 83 18.01 -7.31 -0.19
N ILE A 84 18.83 -6.74 0.71
CA ILE A 84 18.65 -5.36 1.17
C ILE A 84 18.84 -4.43 -0.02
N GLY A 85 17.85 -3.58 -0.28
CA GLY A 85 17.79 -2.71 -1.45
C GLY A 85 16.99 -3.28 -2.63
N THR A 86 16.60 -4.55 -2.57
CA THR A 86 15.78 -5.17 -3.63
C THR A 86 14.37 -4.59 -3.64
N PRO A 87 13.85 -4.14 -4.79
CA PRO A 87 12.45 -3.74 -4.93
C PRO A 87 11.53 -4.94 -4.74
N ILE A 88 10.52 -4.80 -3.88
CA ILE A 88 9.47 -5.81 -3.66
C ILE A 88 8.08 -5.29 -3.99
N ILE A 89 7.79 -4.02 -3.77
CA ILE A 89 6.64 -3.34 -4.38
C ILE A 89 7.16 -2.65 -5.64
N LEU A 90 6.83 -3.22 -6.79
CA LEU A 90 7.08 -2.58 -8.09
C LEU A 90 6.05 -1.45 -8.27
N PRO A 91 6.26 -0.48 -9.17
CA PRO A 91 5.39 0.69 -9.20
C PRO A 91 3.91 0.35 -9.13
N MET A 92 3.26 0.75 -8.02
CA MET A 92 1.83 0.58 -7.80
C MET A 92 1.13 1.93 -7.90
N LYS A 93 0.06 1.99 -8.67
CA LYS A 93 -0.76 3.19 -8.83
C LYS A 93 -1.94 3.17 -7.87
N ALA A 94 -2.37 4.36 -7.46
CA ALA A 94 -3.56 4.51 -6.63
C ALA A 94 -4.77 3.83 -7.31
N ASP A 95 -5.47 3.01 -6.53
CA ASP A 95 -6.62 2.20 -6.94
C ASP A 95 -7.72 2.27 -5.86
N GLY A 96 -8.22 3.46 -5.65
CA GLY A 96 -9.17 3.79 -4.60
C GLY A 96 -8.54 4.55 -3.43
N ALA A 97 -9.35 4.82 -2.39
CA ALA A 97 -8.87 5.42 -1.15
C ALA A 97 -7.97 4.40 -0.42
N ASP A 98 -6.80 4.86 0.03
CA ASP A 98 -5.88 4.05 0.84
C ASP A 98 -5.40 2.75 0.22
N LYS A 99 -5.52 2.59 -1.11
CA LYS A 99 -5.12 1.38 -1.84
C LYS A 99 -4.34 1.71 -3.09
N TRP A 100 -3.31 0.89 -3.34
CA TRP A 100 -2.47 0.92 -4.55
C TRP A 100 -2.39 -0.48 -5.14
N SER A 101 -2.41 -0.58 -6.46
CA SER A 101 -2.38 -1.86 -7.19
C SER A 101 -1.29 -1.86 -8.25
N GLY A 102 -0.68 -3.02 -8.45
CA GLY A 102 0.41 -3.24 -9.38
C GLY A 102 1.01 -4.62 -9.20
N GLN A 103 2.33 -4.69 -9.09
CA GLN A 103 3.06 -5.95 -8.98
C GLN A 103 3.93 -6.01 -7.73
N ILE A 104 4.11 -7.23 -7.23
CA ILE A 104 4.96 -7.57 -6.10
C ILE A 104 6.01 -8.55 -6.58
N TYR A 105 7.29 -8.28 -6.28
CA TYR A 105 8.36 -9.25 -6.44
C TYR A 105 8.59 -10.00 -5.13
N ASN A 106 8.63 -11.31 -5.18
CA ASN A 106 8.95 -12.15 -4.03
C ASN A 106 10.34 -12.77 -4.22
N ALA A 107 11.31 -12.34 -3.41
CA ALA A 107 12.69 -12.83 -3.49
C ALA A 107 12.83 -14.27 -2.97
N GLU A 108 11.88 -14.80 -2.20
CA GLU A 108 11.93 -16.18 -1.70
C GLU A 108 11.75 -17.20 -2.83
N ASP A 109 10.94 -16.88 -3.83
CA ASP A 109 10.71 -17.77 -4.98
C ASP A 109 11.15 -17.16 -6.33
N GLY A 110 11.61 -15.93 -6.34
CA GLY A 110 12.07 -15.22 -7.53
C GLY A 110 10.98 -14.83 -8.52
N LYS A 111 9.72 -14.84 -8.11
CA LYS A 111 8.56 -14.59 -8.96
C LYS A 111 7.91 -13.23 -8.70
N THR A 112 7.21 -12.74 -9.73
CA THR A 112 6.42 -11.53 -9.67
C THR A 112 4.94 -11.88 -9.70
N TYR A 113 4.18 -11.23 -8.83
CA TYR A 113 2.75 -11.45 -8.63
C TYR A 113 1.97 -10.16 -8.88
N SER A 114 0.74 -10.28 -9.35
CA SER A 114 -0.22 -9.16 -9.25
C SER A 114 -0.53 -8.90 -7.79
N GLY A 115 -0.62 -7.64 -7.39
CA GLY A 115 -0.82 -7.35 -5.99
C GLY A 115 -1.35 -5.97 -5.69
N SER A 116 -1.60 -5.77 -4.41
CA SER A 116 -2.02 -4.49 -3.87
C SER A 116 -1.41 -4.23 -2.49
N PHE A 117 -1.24 -2.95 -2.21
CA PHE A 117 -0.88 -2.43 -0.90
C PHE A 117 -2.03 -1.56 -0.41
N ALA A 118 -2.61 -1.86 0.74
CA ALA A 118 -3.76 -1.15 1.26
C ALA A 118 -3.54 -0.75 2.73
N LEU A 119 -3.72 0.52 3.04
CA LEU A 119 -3.66 1.00 4.42
C LEU A 119 -4.90 0.56 5.19
N SER A 120 -4.68 0.07 6.42
CA SER A 120 -5.72 -0.27 7.38
C SER A 120 -5.50 0.59 8.64
N GLY A 121 -5.96 1.83 8.59
CA GLY A 121 -5.66 2.84 9.60
C GLY A 121 -4.24 3.41 9.48
N ALA A 122 -3.79 4.11 10.53
CA ALA A 122 -2.52 4.84 10.52
C ALA A 122 -1.27 3.95 10.64
N THR A 123 -1.41 2.76 11.21
CA THR A 123 -0.27 1.93 11.65
C THR A 123 -0.17 0.58 10.96
N LYS A 124 -1.16 0.18 10.19
CA LYS A 124 -1.19 -1.14 9.52
C LYS A 124 -1.44 -1.02 8.03
N ALA A 125 -0.88 -1.95 7.27
CA ALA A 125 -1.11 -2.11 5.84
C ALA A 125 -1.15 -3.59 5.48
N ASP A 126 -1.97 -3.93 4.50
CA ASP A 126 -2.04 -5.27 3.94
C ASP A 126 -1.35 -5.29 2.56
N LEU A 127 -0.37 -6.16 2.42
CA LEU A 127 0.27 -6.49 1.15
C LEU A 127 -0.31 -7.81 0.65
N LYS A 128 -1.08 -7.75 -0.43
CA LYS A 128 -1.75 -8.90 -1.04
C LYS A 128 -1.14 -9.23 -2.39
N GLY A 129 -0.67 -10.46 -2.57
CA GLY A 129 -0.21 -10.99 -3.85
C GLY A 129 -1.11 -12.12 -4.33
N CYS A 130 -1.38 -12.16 -5.63
CA CYS A 130 -2.28 -13.14 -6.24
C CYS A 130 -1.64 -13.84 -7.44
N VAL A 131 -1.93 -15.15 -7.55
CA VAL A 131 -1.76 -15.93 -8.78
C VAL A 131 -3.16 -16.39 -9.20
N ALA A 132 -3.63 -15.91 -10.35
CA ALA A 132 -5.02 -16.08 -10.77
C ALA A 132 -5.99 -15.63 -9.64
N ILE A 133 -6.85 -16.53 -9.16
CA ILE A 133 -7.82 -16.26 -8.09
C ILE A 133 -7.28 -16.57 -6.68
N ILE A 134 -6.07 -17.14 -6.57
CA ILE A 134 -5.48 -17.50 -5.28
C ILE A 134 -4.62 -16.33 -4.80
N CYS A 135 -4.98 -15.77 -3.65
CA CYS A 135 -4.29 -14.63 -3.05
C CYS A 135 -3.75 -14.99 -1.67
N LYS A 136 -2.58 -14.40 -1.34
CA LYS A 136 -2.03 -14.39 0.02
C LYS A 136 -1.89 -12.96 0.48
N THR A 137 -2.27 -12.69 1.72
CA THR A 137 -2.16 -11.37 2.34
C THR A 137 -1.25 -11.46 3.55
N LYS A 138 -0.31 -10.52 3.65
CA LYS A 138 0.51 -10.30 4.86
C LYS A 138 0.25 -8.90 5.39
N THR A 139 0.02 -8.79 6.69
CA THR A 139 -0.15 -7.51 7.36
C THR A 139 1.20 -6.96 7.77
N TRP A 140 1.44 -5.70 7.45
CA TRP A 140 2.63 -4.95 7.81
C TRP A 140 2.28 -3.90 8.84
N THR A 141 3.18 -3.64 9.76
CA THR A 141 3.00 -2.63 10.79
C THR A 141 3.98 -1.49 10.56
N ARG A 142 3.47 -0.24 10.61
CA ARG A 142 4.31 0.94 10.49
C ARG A 142 5.32 0.97 11.65
N THR A 143 6.58 1.26 11.33
CA THR A 143 7.69 1.34 12.30
C THR A 143 8.58 2.53 12.01
N HIS A 144 9.57 2.73 12.84
CA HIS A 144 10.57 3.80 12.72
C HIS A 144 11.89 3.26 12.21
#